data_9eaae16c1d02b037c6f79c9ec6208dbe
#
_entry.id   9eaae16c1d02b037c6f79c9ec6208dbe
#
_cell.length_a   1.000
_cell.length_b   1.000
_cell.length_c   1.000
_cell.angle_alpha   90.00
_cell.angle_beta   90.00
_cell.angle_gamma   90.00
#
_symmetry.space_group_name_H-M   'P 1'
#
loop_
_entity.id
_entity.type
_entity.pdbx_description
1 polymer ?
#
loop_
_entity_poly.entity_id
_entity_poly.type
_entity_poly.pdbx_seq_one_letter_code
_entity_poly.pdbx_strand_id
1 'polypeptide(L)'
;LRGYCPLLNVETVSFYKEEDGEKDILNQIDETVIYLENAPDINKYDDSKVITDKAGFAEVKLCQSEFINMYIVPNMLFHMSMVYAIAKANGAELGKGDFDGLHVYPKDFSFIK
;
A
#
# COMPACT_ATOMS: atom_id res chain seq x y z
N LEU A 1 -6.11 2.87 1.42
CA LEU A 1 -7.48 3.06 1.94
C LEU A 1 -8.52 2.32 1.11
N ARG A 2 -8.44 2.39 -0.23
CA ARG A 2 -9.38 1.68 -1.14
C ARG A 2 -9.52 0.19 -0.88
N GLY A 3 -8.45 -0.49 -0.49
CA GLY A 3 -8.50 -1.90 -0.12
C GLY A 3 -8.91 -2.13 1.34
N TYR A 4 -8.54 -1.20 2.23
CA TYR A 4 -8.76 -1.36 3.67
C TYR A 4 -10.20 -1.06 4.11
N CYS A 5 -10.78 0.03 3.61
CA CYS A 5 -12.15 0.43 3.98
C CYS A 5 -13.21 -0.66 3.69
N PRO A 6 -13.18 -1.37 2.55
CA PRO A 6 -14.10 -2.49 2.30
C PRO A 6 -13.98 -3.63 3.31
N LEU A 7 -12.78 -3.88 3.86
CA LEU A 7 -12.60 -4.88 4.93
C LEU A 7 -13.37 -4.55 6.19
N LEU A 8 -13.51 -3.26 6.49
CA LEU A 8 -14.26 -2.76 7.64
C LEU A 8 -15.74 -2.53 7.35
N ASN A 9 -16.18 -2.77 6.10
CA ASN A 9 -17.53 -2.44 5.63
C ASN A 9 -17.89 -0.97 5.85
N VAL A 10 -16.92 -0.08 5.59
CA VAL A 10 -17.10 1.38 5.64
C VAL A 10 -16.85 1.99 4.26
N GLU A 11 -17.42 3.17 4.04
CA GLU A 11 -17.19 3.91 2.79
C GLU A 11 -15.71 4.25 2.63
N THR A 12 -15.23 4.13 1.39
CA THR A 12 -13.83 4.43 1.07
C THR A 12 -13.54 5.93 1.22
N VAL A 13 -12.64 6.27 2.12
CA VAL A 13 -12.14 7.63 2.32
C VAL A 13 -11.00 7.90 1.35
N SER A 14 -10.95 9.12 0.80
CA SER A 14 -9.85 9.60 -0.04
C SER A 14 -9.40 10.97 0.44
N PHE A 15 -8.11 11.12 0.64
CA PHE A 15 -7.46 12.41 0.95
C PHE A 15 -6.81 13.03 -0.29
N TYR A 16 -7.04 12.43 -1.47
CA TYR A 16 -6.56 12.96 -2.74
C TYR A 16 -7.16 14.33 -3.01
N LYS A 17 -6.29 15.28 -3.38
CA LYS A 17 -6.65 16.61 -3.89
C LYS A 17 -6.07 16.77 -5.28
N GLU A 18 -6.79 17.42 -6.18
CA GLU A 18 -6.33 17.66 -7.57
C GLU A 18 -5.22 18.70 -7.67
N GLU A 19 -4.78 19.28 -6.58
CA GLU A 19 -3.70 20.26 -6.54
C GLU A 19 -2.36 19.56 -6.55
N ASP A 20 -1.60 19.75 -7.61
CA ASP A 20 -0.33 19.09 -7.91
C ASP A 20 0.85 19.78 -7.23
N GLY A 21 1.08 19.50 -5.95
CA GLY A 21 2.25 20.00 -5.23
C GLY A 21 2.86 18.96 -4.31
N GLU A 22 4.17 19.03 -4.10
CA GLU A 22 4.88 18.19 -3.13
C GLU A 22 4.23 18.23 -1.74
N LYS A 23 3.83 19.44 -1.32
CA LYS A 23 3.16 19.66 -0.04
C LYS A 23 1.82 18.90 0.05
N ASP A 24 1.06 18.84 -1.02
CA ASP A 24 -0.24 18.17 -1.03
C ASP A 24 -0.09 16.67 -1.00
N ILE A 25 0.95 16.13 -1.65
CA ILE A 25 1.31 14.71 -1.57
C ILE A 25 1.71 14.34 -0.13
N LEU A 26 2.56 15.14 0.52
CA LEU A 26 2.96 14.91 1.92
C LEU A 26 1.77 14.99 2.86
N ASN A 27 0.90 15.99 2.72
CA ASN A 27 -0.32 16.10 3.51
C ASN A 27 -1.24 14.89 3.32
N GLN A 28 -1.40 14.41 2.08
CA GLN A 28 -2.20 13.22 1.79
C GLN A 28 -1.62 11.96 2.47
N ILE A 29 -0.30 11.83 2.50
CA ILE A 29 0.39 10.73 3.20
C ILE A 29 0.10 10.82 4.69
N ASP A 30 0.30 11.99 5.30
CA ASP A 30 0.11 12.20 6.73
C ASP A 30 -1.34 11.94 7.16
N GLU A 31 -2.32 12.47 6.43
CA GLU A 31 -3.74 12.24 6.69
C GLU A 31 -4.11 10.75 6.56
N THR A 32 -3.51 10.05 5.59
CA THR A 32 -3.72 8.61 5.39
C THR A 32 -3.14 7.79 6.54
N VAL A 33 -1.93 8.13 6.99
CA VAL A 33 -1.28 7.46 8.13
C VAL A 33 -2.10 7.66 9.40
N ILE A 34 -2.50 8.90 9.71
CA ILE A 34 -3.34 9.24 10.86
C ILE A 34 -4.66 8.45 10.82
N TYR A 35 -5.30 8.35 9.66
CA TYR A 35 -6.52 7.57 9.50
C TYR A 35 -6.31 6.09 9.82
N LEU A 36 -5.23 5.50 9.29
CA LEU A 36 -4.92 4.07 9.51
C LEU A 36 -4.52 3.79 10.95
N GLU A 37 -3.79 4.68 11.63
CA GLU A 37 -3.41 4.53 13.04
C GLU A 37 -4.62 4.57 13.98
N ASN A 38 -5.68 5.28 13.60
CA ASN A 38 -6.91 5.36 14.38
C ASN A 38 -7.98 4.34 13.94
N ALA A 39 -7.72 3.56 12.90
CA ALA A 39 -8.63 2.55 12.41
C ALA A 39 -8.55 1.27 13.28
N PRO A 40 -9.66 0.52 13.40
CA PRO A 40 -9.65 -0.71 14.19
C PRO A 40 -8.76 -1.79 13.56
N ASP A 41 -8.02 -2.51 14.40
CA ASP A 41 -7.23 -3.65 13.96
C ASP A 41 -8.10 -4.83 13.51
N ILE A 42 -7.66 -5.49 12.44
CA ILE A 42 -8.23 -6.75 11.98
C ILE A 42 -7.36 -7.89 12.52
N ASN A 43 -7.70 -8.38 13.71
CA ASN A 43 -6.91 -9.42 14.39
C ASN A 43 -7.23 -10.84 13.92
N LYS A 44 -8.36 -11.04 13.23
CA LYS A 44 -8.82 -12.34 12.75
C LYS A 44 -9.64 -12.18 11.47
N TYR A 45 -9.36 -13.02 10.49
CA TYR A 45 -10.17 -13.08 9.27
C TYR A 45 -11.50 -13.76 9.52
N ASP A 46 -12.54 -13.22 8.91
CA ASP A 46 -13.88 -13.78 8.89
C ASP A 46 -14.25 -14.13 7.43
N ASP A 47 -13.94 -15.37 7.04
CA ASP A 47 -14.15 -15.84 5.67
C ASP A 47 -15.61 -16.14 5.34
N SER A 48 -16.53 -15.99 6.30
CA SER A 48 -17.97 -15.95 6.01
C SER A 48 -18.40 -14.65 5.33
N LYS A 49 -17.56 -13.60 5.42
CA LYS A 49 -17.79 -12.31 4.76
C LYS A 49 -17.21 -12.31 3.36
N VAL A 50 -18.06 -12.01 2.39
CA VAL A 50 -17.65 -11.75 1.00
C VAL A 50 -17.53 -10.27 0.79
N ILE A 51 -16.35 -9.83 0.33
CA ILE A 51 -16.05 -8.43 0.02
C ILE A 51 -16.14 -8.26 -1.48
N THR A 52 -16.85 -7.22 -1.90
CA THR A 52 -17.00 -6.85 -3.30
C THR A 52 -16.33 -5.50 -3.54
N ASP A 53 -15.48 -5.42 -4.54
CA ASP A 53 -14.83 -4.18 -4.99
C ASP A 53 -14.67 -4.16 -6.51
N LYS A 54 -14.36 -3.00 -7.07
CA LYS A 54 -14.02 -2.82 -8.48
C LYS A 54 -12.51 -2.70 -8.68
N ALA A 55 -11.94 -3.65 -9.42
CA ALA A 55 -10.57 -3.61 -9.90
C ALA A 55 -10.58 -3.12 -11.37
N GLY A 56 -10.49 -1.81 -11.58
CA GLY A 56 -10.69 -1.21 -12.90
C GLY A 56 -12.13 -1.44 -13.38
N PHE A 57 -12.30 -2.23 -14.43
CA PHE A 57 -13.63 -2.61 -14.97
C PHE A 57 -14.12 -3.99 -14.50
N ALA A 58 -13.28 -4.74 -13.79
CA ALA A 58 -13.64 -6.05 -13.26
C ALA A 58 -14.26 -5.94 -11.86
N GLU A 59 -15.27 -6.75 -11.58
CA GLU A 59 -15.79 -6.94 -10.23
C GLU A 59 -14.98 -8.03 -9.52
N VAL A 60 -14.50 -7.74 -8.33
CA VAL A 60 -13.81 -8.68 -7.45
C VAL A 60 -14.75 -9.07 -6.33
N LYS A 61 -14.95 -10.38 -6.16
CA LYS A 61 -15.73 -10.97 -5.06
C LYS A 61 -14.89 -12.04 -4.38
N LEU A 62 -14.41 -11.77 -3.21
CA LEU A 62 -13.50 -12.65 -2.46
C LEU A 62 -13.90 -12.69 -0.99
N CYS A 63 -13.66 -13.82 -0.32
CA CYS A 63 -13.77 -13.84 1.13
C CYS A 63 -12.67 -12.97 1.76
N GLN A 64 -12.78 -12.65 3.03
CA GLN A 64 -11.93 -11.64 3.67
C GLN A 64 -10.43 -11.97 3.58
N SER A 65 -10.02 -13.22 3.84
CA SER A 65 -8.62 -13.64 3.76
C SER A 65 -8.07 -13.61 2.33
N GLU A 66 -8.88 -14.03 1.34
CA GLU A 66 -8.51 -13.95 -0.07
C GLU A 66 -8.42 -12.50 -0.55
N PHE A 67 -9.36 -11.66 -0.13
CA PHE A 67 -9.34 -10.23 -0.49
C PHE A 67 -8.06 -9.54 -0.02
N ILE A 68 -7.60 -9.86 1.18
CA ILE A 68 -6.33 -9.33 1.70
C ILE A 68 -5.14 -9.90 0.91
N ASN A 69 -5.03 -11.23 0.81
CA ASN A 69 -3.83 -11.88 0.32
C ASN A 69 -3.71 -11.89 -1.21
N MET A 70 -4.82 -11.93 -1.94
CA MET A 70 -4.84 -12.02 -3.40
C MET A 70 -5.10 -10.68 -4.09
N TYR A 71 -5.68 -9.70 -3.40
CA TYR A 71 -6.03 -8.42 -3.98
C TYR A 71 -5.29 -7.24 -3.32
N ILE A 72 -5.42 -7.02 -2.02
CA ILE A 72 -4.81 -5.86 -1.36
C ILE A 72 -3.28 -5.95 -1.35
N VAL A 73 -2.72 -7.04 -0.84
CA VAL A 73 -1.27 -7.18 -0.68
C VAL A 73 -0.53 -7.13 -2.02
N PRO A 74 -0.93 -7.88 -3.07
CA PRO A 74 -0.27 -7.78 -4.37
C PRO A 74 -0.37 -6.38 -4.98
N ASN A 75 -1.51 -5.71 -4.85
CA ASN A 75 -1.70 -4.36 -5.37
C ASN A 75 -0.83 -3.33 -4.62
N MET A 76 -0.72 -3.46 -3.30
CA MET A 76 0.17 -2.64 -2.49
C MET A 76 1.63 -2.85 -2.88
N LEU A 77 2.09 -4.09 -3.02
CA LEU A 77 3.45 -4.41 -3.44
C LEU A 77 3.76 -3.88 -4.85
N PHE A 78 2.78 -3.95 -5.76
CA PHE A 78 2.94 -3.34 -7.09
C PHE A 78 3.24 -1.84 -6.98
N HIS A 79 2.42 -1.09 -6.27
CA HIS A 79 2.62 0.36 -6.13
C HIS A 79 3.93 0.70 -5.38
N MET A 80 4.26 -0.02 -4.32
CA MET A 80 5.52 0.17 -3.59
C MET A 80 6.73 -0.08 -4.49
N SER A 81 6.70 -1.15 -5.28
CA SER A 81 7.78 -1.49 -6.22
C SER A 81 7.94 -0.45 -7.31
N MET A 82 6.83 0.10 -7.83
CA MET A 82 6.87 1.17 -8.83
C MET A 82 7.45 2.46 -8.26
N VAL A 83 7.05 2.86 -7.05
CA VAL A 83 7.61 4.05 -6.37
C VAL A 83 9.11 3.87 -6.16
N TYR A 84 9.53 2.71 -5.64
CA TYR A 84 10.94 2.38 -5.44
C TYR A 84 11.75 2.45 -6.75
N ALA A 85 11.25 1.81 -7.80
CA ALA A 85 11.94 1.76 -9.08
C ALA A 85 12.07 3.14 -9.73
N ILE A 86 11.00 3.96 -9.69
CA ILE A 86 11.00 5.31 -10.25
C ILE A 86 11.93 6.21 -9.44
N ALA A 87 11.88 6.17 -8.13
CA ALA A 87 12.76 6.97 -7.28
C ALA A 87 14.23 6.62 -7.51
N LYS A 88 14.56 5.34 -7.57
CA LYS A 88 15.92 4.86 -7.86
C LYS A 88 16.40 5.27 -9.24
N ALA A 89 15.55 5.17 -10.27
CA ALA A 89 15.86 5.61 -11.62
C ALA A 89 16.10 7.13 -11.72
N ASN A 90 15.53 7.90 -10.81
CA ASN A 90 15.73 9.35 -10.71
C ASN A 90 16.84 9.75 -9.71
N GLY A 91 17.70 8.83 -9.31
CA GLY A 91 18.90 9.10 -8.55
C GLY A 91 18.76 9.02 -7.02
N ALA A 92 17.63 8.54 -6.49
CA ALA A 92 17.52 8.30 -5.07
C ALA A 92 18.43 7.13 -4.65
N GLU A 93 19.23 7.35 -3.61
CA GLU A 93 20.12 6.33 -3.05
C GLU A 93 19.31 5.34 -2.19
N LEU A 94 18.68 4.37 -2.85
CA LEU A 94 17.83 3.36 -2.24
C LEU A 94 18.43 1.97 -2.39
N GLY A 95 18.36 1.18 -1.33
CA GLY A 95 18.70 -0.23 -1.28
C GLY A 95 17.51 -1.11 -0.91
N LYS A 96 17.73 -2.41 -0.88
CA LYS A 96 16.68 -3.38 -0.53
C LYS A 96 16.13 -3.17 0.89
N GLY A 97 16.98 -2.75 1.82
CA GLY A 97 16.58 -2.44 3.19
C GLY A 97 15.59 -1.28 3.29
N ASP A 98 15.69 -0.29 2.38
CA ASP A 98 14.71 0.82 2.33
C ASP A 98 13.33 0.36 1.86
N PHE A 99 13.27 -0.74 1.11
CA PHE A 99 12.03 -1.34 0.67
C PHE A 99 11.39 -2.24 1.72
N ASP A 100 12.17 -3.13 2.33
CA ASP A 100 11.64 -4.17 3.24
C ASP A 100 11.86 -3.89 4.73
N GLY A 101 12.69 -2.91 5.06
CA GLY A 101 13.02 -2.54 6.45
C GLY A 101 13.85 -3.58 7.21
N LEU A 102 14.35 -4.63 6.53
CA LEU A 102 15.01 -5.77 7.15
C LEU A 102 16.44 -5.98 6.67
N HIS A 103 16.71 -5.81 5.37
CA HIS A 103 18.02 -6.08 4.80
C HIS A 103 19.00 -4.97 5.15
N VAL A 104 20.13 -5.36 5.72
CA VAL A 104 21.26 -4.49 6.00
C VAL A 104 22.48 -5.02 5.26
N TYR A 105 23.09 -4.18 4.45
CA TYR A 105 24.33 -4.49 3.75
C TYR A 105 25.45 -3.58 4.26
N PRO A 106 26.71 -4.09 4.39
CA PRO A 106 27.84 -3.25 4.68
C PRO A 106 27.97 -2.13 3.64
N LYS A 107 28.50 -0.98 4.10
CA LYS A 107 28.90 0.10 3.21
C LYS A 107 29.90 -0.49 2.21
N ASP A 108 29.79 -0.21 0.97
CA ASP A 108 30.63 -0.75 -0.10
C ASP A 108 30.33 -2.22 -0.52
N PHE A 109 29.25 -2.82 -0.03
CA PHE A 109 28.83 -4.12 -0.51
C PHE A 109 28.28 -4.05 -1.94
N SER A 110 28.71 -4.96 -2.82
CA SER A 110 28.18 -5.10 -4.18
C SER A 110 27.93 -6.57 -4.52
N PHE A 111 26.80 -6.84 -5.16
CA PHE A 111 26.50 -8.15 -5.74
C PHE A 111 27.22 -8.40 -7.07
N ILE A 112 27.79 -7.33 -7.65
CA ILE A 112 28.54 -7.39 -8.89
C ILE A 112 30.04 -7.34 -8.52
N LYS A 113 30.73 -8.42 -8.84
CA LYS A 113 32.19 -8.49 -8.67
C LYS A 113 32.90 -7.91 -9.90
#